data_21145f7d570ffd56f6424a39cb144770
#
_entry.id   21145f7d570ffd56f6424a39cb144770
#
_cell.length_a   1.000
_cell.length_b   1.000
_cell.length_c   1.000
_cell.angle_alpha   90.00
_cell.angle_beta   90.00
_cell.angle_gamma   90.00
#
_symmetry.space_group_name_H-M   'P 1'
#
loop_
_entity.id
_entity.type
_entity.pdbx_description
1 polymer ?
#
loop_
_entity_poly.entity_id
_entity_poly.type
_entity_poly.pdbx_seq_one_letter_code
_entity_poly.pdbx_strand_id
1 'polypeptide(L)'
;MRSDLAILVMGGILDARPKVGYFYTGKNTLGMLMEEISGICVRDLQSVPVAVNHDKSAYEAVITMFLEDVGTVFVIDDAGLLAGVVSRKDLLKAAINNNYNLREVPVVMVMTPLSKLIVVTPEDSVAAAARKIIDNEIDCLPVVRCIEEGSRSYEVVGRITKTNFTRLLVDLAEGKGGNYR
;
A
#
# COMPACT_ATOMS: atom_id res chain seq x y z
N MET A 1 0.47 -0.20 -44.56
CA MET A 1 -0.95 -0.60 -44.32
C MET A 1 -1.14 -2.01 -43.76
N ARG A 2 -0.61 -3.10 -44.36
CA ARG A 2 -0.77 -4.46 -43.75
C ARG A 2 -0.01 -4.65 -42.45
N SER A 3 1.17 -4.06 -42.30
CA SER A 3 1.98 -4.08 -41.08
C SER A 3 1.30 -3.33 -39.91
N ASP A 4 0.67 -2.22 -40.20
CA ASP A 4 0.05 -1.36 -39.18
C ASP A 4 -1.21 -2.03 -38.59
N LEU A 5 -2.00 -2.70 -39.46
CA LEU A 5 -3.14 -3.50 -39.02
C LEU A 5 -2.71 -4.72 -38.18
N ALA A 6 -1.58 -5.36 -38.51
CA ALA A 6 -1.05 -6.44 -37.72
C ALA A 6 -0.63 -5.99 -36.31
N ILE A 7 -0.01 -4.81 -36.19
CA ILE A 7 0.33 -4.21 -34.90
C ILE A 7 -0.95 -3.93 -34.06
N LEU A 8 -1.98 -3.39 -34.69
CA LEU A 8 -3.26 -3.14 -34.02
C LEU A 8 -3.98 -4.42 -33.58
N VAL A 9 -3.84 -5.52 -34.34
CA VAL A 9 -4.35 -6.84 -33.95
C VAL A 9 -3.53 -7.43 -32.79
N MET A 10 -2.18 -7.35 -32.87
CA MET A 10 -1.30 -7.80 -31.80
C MET A 10 -1.52 -6.99 -30.50
N GLY A 11 -1.84 -5.70 -30.62
CA GLY A 11 -2.21 -4.83 -29.50
C GLY A 11 -3.64 -5.03 -28.98
N GLY A 12 -4.40 -5.99 -29.55
CA GLY A 12 -5.78 -6.27 -29.13
C GLY A 12 -6.80 -5.17 -29.42
N ILE A 13 -6.44 -4.15 -30.22
CA ILE A 13 -7.32 -3.05 -30.61
C ILE A 13 -8.25 -3.50 -31.73
N LEU A 14 -7.74 -4.33 -32.64
CA LEU A 14 -8.50 -4.94 -33.70
C LEU A 14 -8.53 -6.47 -33.55
N ASP A 15 -9.64 -7.09 -33.95
CA ASP A 15 -9.75 -8.52 -34.18
C ASP A 15 -9.79 -8.79 -35.70
N ALA A 16 -9.11 -9.85 -36.15
CA ALA A 16 -9.04 -10.25 -37.54
C ALA A 16 -9.83 -11.54 -37.77
N ARG A 17 -10.93 -11.48 -38.56
CA ARG A 17 -11.69 -12.66 -38.93
C ARG A 17 -11.48 -13.00 -40.40
N PRO A 18 -11.12 -14.25 -40.73
CA PRO A 18 -10.96 -14.68 -42.11
C PRO A 18 -12.20 -14.39 -42.93
N LYS A 19 -12.01 -13.84 -44.13
CA LYS A 19 -13.05 -13.45 -45.11
C LYS A 19 -13.99 -12.31 -44.72
N VAL A 20 -13.90 -11.78 -43.51
CA VAL A 20 -14.76 -10.69 -43.03
C VAL A 20 -14.00 -9.39 -42.86
N GLY A 21 -12.73 -9.44 -42.39
CA GLY A 21 -11.88 -8.27 -42.23
C GLY A 21 -11.50 -7.99 -40.79
N TYR A 22 -11.18 -6.73 -40.51
CA TYR A 22 -10.76 -6.25 -39.19
C TYR A 22 -11.94 -5.58 -38.47
N PHE A 23 -12.11 -5.89 -37.20
CA PHE A 23 -13.13 -5.31 -36.35
C PHE A 23 -12.48 -4.59 -35.17
N TYR A 24 -13.02 -3.47 -34.81
CA TYR A 24 -12.67 -2.84 -33.55
C TYR A 24 -13.20 -3.71 -32.39
N THR A 25 -12.28 -4.11 -31.48
CA THR A 25 -12.63 -5.03 -30.38
C THR A 25 -13.47 -4.35 -29.30
N GLY A 26 -13.67 -3.04 -29.36
CA GLY A 26 -14.29 -2.26 -28.30
C GLY A 26 -13.38 -2.04 -27.09
N LYS A 27 -12.19 -2.67 -27.06
CA LYS A 27 -11.16 -2.39 -26.06
C LYS A 27 -10.57 -1.02 -26.36
N ASN A 28 -11.01 -0.02 -25.62
CA ASN A 28 -10.37 1.27 -25.63
C ASN A 28 -9.08 1.18 -24.79
N THR A 29 -8.13 2.07 -25.04
CA THR A 29 -6.85 2.13 -24.31
C THR A 29 -7.08 2.21 -22.79
N LEU A 30 -8.17 2.85 -22.36
CA LEU A 30 -8.56 2.94 -20.96
C LEU A 30 -8.96 1.56 -20.39
N GLY A 31 -9.71 0.73 -21.14
CA GLY A 31 -10.07 -0.61 -20.71
C GLY A 31 -8.88 -1.52 -20.53
N MET A 32 -7.88 -1.44 -21.43
CA MET A 32 -6.62 -2.18 -21.31
C MET A 32 -5.82 -1.74 -20.07
N LEU A 33 -5.74 -0.42 -19.82
CA LEU A 33 -5.07 0.13 -18.63
C LEU A 33 -5.80 -0.31 -17.33
N MET A 34 -7.13 -0.34 -17.34
CA MET A 34 -7.91 -0.82 -16.19
C MET A 34 -7.70 -2.31 -15.93
N GLU A 35 -7.63 -3.15 -16.97
CA GLU A 35 -7.29 -4.57 -16.84
C GLU A 35 -5.87 -4.74 -16.25
N GLU A 36 -4.90 -3.95 -16.70
CA GLU A 36 -3.53 -3.99 -16.19
C GLU A 36 -3.46 -3.61 -14.71
N ILE A 37 -4.06 -2.49 -14.32
CA ILE A 37 -4.11 -2.06 -12.90
C ILE A 37 -4.84 -3.07 -12.03
N SER A 38 -5.90 -3.70 -12.52
CA SER A 38 -6.68 -4.70 -11.77
C SER A 38 -5.89 -5.97 -11.48
N GLY A 39 -4.85 -6.26 -12.27
CA GLY A 39 -3.97 -7.42 -12.07
C GLY A 39 -2.86 -7.19 -11.04
N ILE A 40 -2.62 -5.94 -10.61
CA ILE A 40 -1.55 -5.60 -9.67
C ILE A 40 -2.02 -5.84 -8.24
N CYS A 41 -1.24 -6.60 -7.46
CA CYS A 41 -1.49 -6.87 -6.05
C CYS A 41 -0.63 -5.96 -5.15
N VAL A 42 -1.03 -5.84 -3.90
CA VAL A 42 -0.30 -5.06 -2.88
C VAL A 42 1.15 -5.53 -2.74
N ARG A 43 1.42 -6.84 -2.82
CA ARG A 43 2.79 -7.41 -2.76
C ARG A 43 3.74 -6.84 -3.82
N ASP A 44 3.22 -6.47 -4.98
CA ASP A 44 4.02 -5.97 -6.10
C ASP A 44 4.46 -4.50 -5.90
N LEU A 45 3.77 -3.80 -4.99
CA LEU A 45 3.94 -2.37 -4.75
C LEU A 45 4.40 -2.02 -3.33
N GLN A 46 4.26 -2.93 -2.38
CA GLN A 46 4.58 -2.68 -0.97
C GLN A 46 6.05 -2.36 -0.74
N SER A 47 6.31 -1.57 0.29
CA SER A 47 7.64 -1.29 0.81
C SER A 47 7.91 -2.08 2.09
N VAL A 48 9.18 -2.19 2.47
CA VAL A 48 9.60 -2.83 3.73
C VAL A 48 8.95 -2.11 4.92
N PRO A 49 8.38 -2.84 5.88
CA PRO A 49 7.79 -2.25 7.08
C PRO A 49 8.88 -1.71 8.01
N VAL A 50 8.58 -0.64 8.73
CA VAL A 50 9.42 -0.12 9.82
C VAL A 50 8.64 -0.26 11.11
N ALA A 51 9.20 -0.95 12.10
CA ALA A 51 8.53 -1.25 13.35
C ALA A 51 9.37 -0.86 14.57
N VAL A 52 8.68 -0.59 15.68
CA VAL A 52 9.23 -0.42 17.01
C VAL A 52 8.51 -1.37 17.97
N ASN A 53 9.20 -1.83 19.00
CA ASN A 53 8.55 -2.64 20.03
C ASN A 53 7.62 -1.78 20.91
N HIS A 54 6.58 -2.37 21.45
CA HIS A 54 5.54 -1.74 22.25
C HIS A 54 6.07 -1.14 23.57
N ASP A 55 7.19 -1.62 24.07
CA ASP A 55 7.86 -1.11 25.29
C ASP A 55 8.61 0.20 25.06
N LYS A 56 8.85 0.58 23.81
CA LYS A 56 9.58 1.77 23.45
C LYS A 56 8.81 3.06 23.76
N SER A 57 9.57 4.14 23.98
CA SER A 57 9.00 5.45 24.18
C SER A 57 8.51 6.08 22.86
N ALA A 58 7.58 7.01 22.96
CA ALA A 58 7.16 7.82 21.80
C ALA A 58 8.34 8.58 21.16
N TYR A 59 9.37 8.96 21.96
CA TYR A 59 10.58 9.59 21.47
C TYR A 59 11.42 8.66 20.59
N GLU A 60 11.57 7.39 20.98
CA GLU A 60 12.26 6.38 20.16
C GLU A 60 11.53 6.16 18.82
N ALA A 61 10.19 6.19 18.81
CA ALA A 61 9.42 6.16 17.57
C ALA A 61 9.71 7.38 16.68
N VAL A 62 9.86 8.59 17.25
CA VAL A 62 10.29 9.79 16.51
C VAL A 62 11.66 9.57 15.87
N ILE A 63 12.64 9.08 16.66
CA ILE A 63 14.00 8.79 16.16
C ILE A 63 13.95 7.80 14.99
N THR A 64 13.22 6.71 15.16
CA THR A 64 13.06 5.69 14.11
C THR A 64 12.47 6.28 12.84
N MET A 65 11.45 7.14 12.94
CA MET A 65 10.87 7.81 11.77
C MET A 65 11.88 8.67 11.02
N PHE A 66 12.78 9.36 11.74
CA PHE A 66 13.82 10.19 11.12
C PHE A 66 14.93 9.35 10.49
N LEU A 67 15.39 8.31 11.17
CA LEU A 67 16.47 7.46 10.67
C LEU A 67 16.06 6.67 9.42
N GLU A 68 14.81 6.19 9.39
CA GLU A 68 14.28 5.38 8.30
C GLU A 68 13.55 6.21 7.22
N ASP A 69 13.53 7.54 7.38
CA ASP A 69 12.80 8.49 6.51
C ASP A 69 11.35 8.05 6.24
N VAL A 70 10.61 7.74 7.30
CA VAL A 70 9.22 7.28 7.21
C VAL A 70 8.27 8.19 7.98
N GLY A 71 7.00 8.25 7.54
CA GLY A 71 5.95 9.04 8.22
C GLY A 71 5.12 8.23 9.21
N THR A 72 5.34 6.90 9.25
CA THR A 72 4.54 5.97 10.05
C THR A 72 5.43 4.80 10.43
N VAL A 73 5.36 4.36 11.68
CA VAL A 73 5.98 3.13 12.19
C VAL A 73 4.91 2.21 12.77
N PHE A 74 5.14 0.93 12.65
CA PHE A 74 4.28 -0.09 13.24
C PHE A 74 4.76 -0.37 14.66
N VAL A 75 3.81 -0.61 15.56
CA VAL A 75 4.11 -1.04 16.93
C VAL A 75 3.85 -2.53 16.99
N ILE A 76 4.86 -3.29 17.39
CA ILE A 76 4.79 -4.75 17.54
C ILE A 76 4.92 -5.14 19.01
N ASP A 77 4.31 -6.26 19.37
CA ASP A 77 4.45 -6.86 20.70
C ASP A 77 5.70 -7.73 20.80
N ASP A 78 5.89 -8.38 21.96
CA ASP A 78 7.03 -9.26 22.25
C ASP A 78 7.05 -10.52 21.37
N ALA A 79 5.90 -10.91 20.80
CA ALA A 79 5.79 -11.99 19.83
C ALA A 79 6.06 -11.54 18.38
N GLY A 80 6.33 -10.24 18.16
CA GLY A 80 6.52 -9.65 16.84
C GLY A 80 5.21 -9.38 16.09
N LEU A 81 4.07 -9.46 16.77
CA LEU A 81 2.76 -9.25 16.15
C LEU A 81 2.35 -7.76 16.20
N LEU A 82 1.55 -7.35 15.23
CA LEU A 82 1.06 -5.97 15.12
C LEU A 82 0.16 -5.61 16.30
N ALA A 83 0.59 -4.67 17.12
CA ALA A 83 -0.17 -4.09 18.22
C ALA A 83 -0.86 -2.77 17.81
N GLY A 84 -0.23 -2.00 16.93
CA GLY A 84 -0.76 -0.70 16.52
C GLY A 84 0.10 0.00 15.48
N VAL A 85 -0.25 1.27 15.22
CA VAL A 85 0.45 2.15 14.29
C VAL A 85 0.62 3.52 14.95
N VAL A 86 1.78 4.14 14.80
CA VAL A 86 1.98 5.52 15.18
C VAL A 86 2.46 6.34 13.98
N SER A 87 1.81 7.48 13.75
CA SER A 87 2.13 8.41 12.67
C SER A 87 2.77 9.69 13.21
N ARG A 88 3.41 10.49 12.32
CA ARG A 88 3.89 11.84 12.67
C ARG A 88 2.78 12.70 13.30
N LYS A 89 1.54 12.55 12.83
CA LYS A 89 0.37 13.28 13.33
C LYS A 89 0.05 12.91 14.78
N ASP A 90 0.17 11.63 15.14
CA ASP A 90 -0.07 11.16 16.50
C ASP A 90 1.01 11.68 17.45
N LEU A 91 2.28 11.62 17.04
CA LEU A 91 3.39 12.15 17.80
C LEU A 91 3.34 13.66 17.96
N LEU A 92 2.92 14.39 16.91
CA LEU A 92 2.71 15.84 17.00
C LEU A 92 1.60 16.19 17.99
N LYS A 93 0.47 15.46 17.97
CA LYS A 93 -0.60 15.65 18.95
C LYS A 93 -0.13 15.39 20.37
N ALA A 94 0.66 14.33 20.58
CA ALA A 94 1.25 14.04 21.88
C ALA A 94 2.22 15.11 22.34
N ALA A 95 3.07 15.64 21.44
CA ALA A 95 4.04 16.68 21.75
C ALA A 95 3.41 18.05 22.12
N ILE A 96 2.26 18.38 21.51
CA ILE A 96 1.52 19.62 21.83
C ILE A 96 0.82 19.52 23.19
N ASN A 97 0.53 18.32 23.64
CA ASN A 97 -0.08 18.11 24.95
C ASN A 97 0.98 18.29 26.05
N ASN A 98 0.92 19.40 26.76
CA ASN A 98 1.88 19.79 27.81
C ASN A 98 2.04 18.77 28.95
N ASN A 99 1.19 17.76 29.05
CA ASN A 99 1.29 16.71 30.05
C ASN A 99 2.15 15.51 29.59
N TYR A 100 2.67 15.52 28.35
CA TYR A 100 3.46 14.41 27.83
C TYR A 100 4.92 14.80 27.59
N ASN A 101 5.83 14.13 28.33
CA ASN A 101 7.23 14.06 27.97
C ASN A 101 7.43 12.83 27.07
N LEU A 102 7.63 13.02 25.76
CA LEU A 102 7.74 11.93 24.80
C LEU A 102 8.81 10.88 25.16
N ARG A 103 9.81 11.26 25.99
CA ARG A 103 10.86 10.34 26.46
C ARG A 103 10.35 9.34 27.50
N GLU A 104 9.30 9.69 28.21
CA GLU A 104 8.74 8.91 29.32
C GLU A 104 7.41 8.23 28.93
N VAL A 105 6.78 8.70 27.84
CA VAL A 105 5.50 8.15 27.38
C VAL A 105 5.75 6.92 26.52
N PRO A 106 5.25 5.74 26.92
CA PRO A 106 5.30 4.54 26.08
C PRO A 106 4.57 4.77 24.76
N VAL A 107 5.09 4.23 23.65
CA VAL A 107 4.50 4.39 22.31
C VAL A 107 3.05 3.89 22.25
N VAL A 108 2.71 2.88 23.03
CA VAL A 108 1.35 2.33 23.12
C VAL A 108 0.29 3.34 23.58
N MET A 109 0.70 4.39 24.30
CA MET A 109 -0.22 5.44 24.78
C MET A 109 -0.59 6.44 23.68
N VAL A 110 0.21 6.52 22.62
CA VAL A 110 0.03 7.47 21.52
C VAL A 110 -0.34 6.81 20.19
N MET A 111 -0.20 5.48 20.09
CA MET A 111 -0.51 4.74 18.88
C MET A 111 -2.02 4.65 18.61
N THR A 112 -2.37 4.43 17.35
CA THR A 112 -3.67 3.89 16.97
C THR A 112 -3.63 2.36 17.17
N PRO A 113 -4.43 1.79 18.09
CA PRO A 113 -4.36 0.37 18.40
C PRO A 113 -4.93 -0.50 17.28
N LEU A 114 -4.51 -1.75 17.20
CA LEU A 114 -4.91 -2.73 16.18
C LEU A 114 -6.42 -2.83 15.99
N SER A 115 -7.21 -2.69 17.08
CA SER A 115 -8.68 -2.75 17.02
C SER A 115 -9.32 -1.70 16.10
N LYS A 116 -8.62 -0.59 15.86
CA LYS A 116 -9.04 0.53 15.00
C LYS A 116 -8.32 0.57 13.65
N LEU A 117 -7.38 -0.34 13.41
CA LEU A 117 -6.62 -0.33 12.18
C LEU A 117 -7.37 -0.96 11.03
N ILE A 118 -7.11 -0.40 9.86
CA ILE A 118 -7.46 -0.97 8.57
C ILE A 118 -6.17 -1.59 8.03
N VAL A 119 -6.27 -2.86 7.66
CA VAL A 119 -5.14 -3.63 7.13
C VAL A 119 -5.44 -4.11 5.71
N VAL A 120 -4.39 -4.51 5.01
CA VAL A 120 -4.44 -5.18 3.72
C VAL A 120 -3.53 -6.40 3.75
N THR A 121 -3.82 -7.37 2.89
CA THR A 121 -2.96 -8.53 2.65
C THR A 121 -2.12 -8.32 1.39
N PRO A 122 -1.03 -9.07 1.21
CA PRO A 122 -0.25 -9.04 -0.02
C PRO A 122 -1.06 -9.33 -1.28
N GLU A 123 -2.13 -10.10 -1.17
CA GLU A 123 -3.02 -10.54 -2.26
C GLU A 123 -4.13 -9.54 -2.59
N ASP A 124 -4.37 -8.55 -1.73
CA ASP A 124 -5.35 -7.50 -2.02
C ASP A 124 -4.95 -6.72 -3.29
N SER A 125 -5.93 -6.30 -4.08
CA SER A 125 -5.65 -5.47 -5.25
C SER A 125 -5.19 -4.07 -4.83
N VAL A 126 -4.27 -3.49 -5.61
CA VAL A 126 -3.81 -2.11 -5.36
C VAL A 126 -4.96 -1.10 -5.42
N ALA A 127 -5.97 -1.34 -6.26
CA ALA A 127 -7.15 -0.48 -6.35
C ALA A 127 -7.97 -0.50 -5.04
N ALA A 128 -8.16 -1.69 -4.44
CA ALA A 128 -8.85 -1.82 -3.14
C ALA A 128 -8.05 -1.15 -2.01
N ALA A 129 -6.73 -1.33 -1.99
CA ALA A 129 -5.85 -0.69 -1.02
C ALA A 129 -5.86 0.84 -1.16
N ALA A 130 -5.80 1.38 -2.38
CA ALA A 130 -5.91 2.82 -2.64
C ALA A 130 -7.25 3.38 -2.15
N ARG A 131 -8.36 2.68 -2.41
CA ARG A 131 -9.69 3.05 -1.91
C ARG A 131 -9.71 3.15 -0.38
N LYS A 132 -9.18 2.12 0.32
CA LYS A 132 -9.08 2.13 1.79
C LYS A 132 -8.31 3.36 2.31
N ILE A 133 -7.23 3.78 1.64
CA ILE A 133 -6.45 4.99 2.00
C ILE A 133 -7.29 6.26 1.86
N ILE A 134 -8.01 6.40 0.74
CA ILE A 134 -8.80 7.59 0.44
C ILE A 134 -10.02 7.69 1.39
N ASP A 135 -10.80 6.61 1.49
CA ASP A 135 -12.05 6.60 2.24
C ASP A 135 -11.83 6.80 3.76
N ASN A 136 -10.64 6.45 4.27
CA ASN A 136 -10.30 6.58 5.68
C ASN A 136 -9.33 7.73 5.98
N GLU A 137 -8.96 8.55 4.98
CA GLU A 137 -8.08 9.73 5.10
C GLU A 137 -6.73 9.40 5.77
N ILE A 138 -6.18 8.21 5.51
CA ILE A 138 -4.91 7.74 6.05
C ILE A 138 -3.79 7.82 5.01
N ASP A 139 -2.54 7.77 5.47
CA ASP A 139 -1.37 7.91 4.60
C ASP A 139 -0.64 6.58 4.35
N CYS A 140 -0.89 5.59 5.21
CA CYS A 140 -0.22 4.29 5.20
C CYS A 140 -1.16 3.20 5.68
N LEU A 141 -1.09 2.02 5.05
CA LEU A 141 -1.73 0.79 5.49
C LEU A 141 -0.66 -0.24 5.85
N PRO A 142 -0.78 -0.94 6.97
CA PRO A 142 0.00 -2.14 7.22
C PRO A 142 -0.41 -3.24 6.25
N VAL A 143 0.57 -3.88 5.64
CA VAL A 143 0.37 -5.10 4.88
C VAL A 143 0.69 -6.26 5.81
N VAL A 144 -0.29 -7.14 6.01
CA VAL A 144 -0.21 -8.14 7.07
C VAL A 144 -0.49 -9.55 6.54
N ARG A 145 0.09 -10.52 7.25
CA ARG A 145 -0.26 -11.94 7.14
C ARG A 145 -0.96 -12.36 8.42
N CYS A 146 -2.12 -13.01 8.28
CA CYS A 146 -2.81 -13.61 9.43
C CYS A 146 -2.04 -14.85 9.90
N ILE A 147 -1.76 -14.95 11.19
CA ILE A 147 -1.04 -16.09 11.79
C ILE A 147 -2.01 -17.22 12.11
N GLU A 148 -3.20 -16.89 12.62
CA GLU A 148 -4.25 -17.85 12.96
C GLU A 148 -5.54 -17.46 12.25
N GLU A 149 -6.13 -18.39 11.53
CA GLU A 149 -7.39 -18.18 10.83
C GLU A 149 -8.52 -17.81 11.82
N GLY A 150 -9.19 -16.69 11.56
CA GLY A 150 -10.26 -16.17 12.42
C GLY A 150 -9.78 -15.34 13.62
N SER A 151 -8.47 -15.21 13.86
CA SER A 151 -7.91 -14.30 14.85
C SER A 151 -7.51 -12.96 14.24
N ARG A 152 -7.26 -11.96 15.10
CA ARG A 152 -6.62 -10.69 14.72
C ARG A 152 -5.13 -10.67 15.04
N SER A 153 -4.48 -11.83 14.97
CA SER A 153 -3.03 -11.97 15.17
C SER A 153 -2.33 -11.81 13.83
N TYR A 154 -1.65 -10.68 13.64
CA TYR A 154 -1.06 -10.28 12.37
C TYR A 154 0.45 -10.09 12.48
N GLU A 155 1.18 -10.72 11.57
CA GLU A 155 2.56 -10.37 11.25
C GLU A 155 2.56 -9.24 10.22
N VAL A 156 3.37 -8.19 10.43
CA VAL A 156 3.53 -7.11 9.45
C VAL A 156 4.58 -7.53 8.43
N VAL A 157 4.16 -7.74 7.20
CA VAL A 157 5.05 -8.18 6.10
C VAL A 157 5.39 -7.05 5.13
N GLY A 158 4.70 -5.91 5.22
CA GLY A 158 4.93 -4.75 4.35
C GLY A 158 4.19 -3.51 4.81
N ARG A 159 4.36 -2.45 4.04
CA ARG A 159 3.56 -1.22 4.12
C ARG A 159 3.21 -0.73 2.73
N ILE A 160 2.04 -0.14 2.58
CA ILE A 160 1.64 0.55 1.36
C ILE A 160 1.20 1.98 1.70
N THR A 161 1.72 2.95 0.96
CA THR A 161 1.57 4.38 1.23
C THR A 161 1.09 5.12 -0.01
N LYS A 162 0.61 6.35 0.14
CA LYS A 162 0.28 7.24 -0.97
C LYS A 162 1.44 7.37 -1.99
N THR A 163 2.69 7.37 -1.51
CA THR A 163 3.88 7.43 -2.37
C THR A 163 4.01 6.20 -3.28
N ASN A 164 3.64 5.01 -2.79
CA ASN A 164 3.68 3.79 -3.61
C ASN A 164 2.70 3.93 -4.80
N PHE A 165 1.48 4.41 -4.57
CA PHE A 165 0.51 4.64 -5.65
C PHE A 165 0.95 5.74 -6.61
N THR A 166 1.57 6.80 -6.11
CA THR A 166 2.13 7.86 -6.98
C THR A 166 3.24 7.29 -7.87
N ARG A 167 4.11 6.43 -7.33
CA ARG A 167 5.15 5.73 -8.11
C ARG A 167 4.53 4.82 -9.17
N LEU A 168 3.54 4.02 -8.81
CA LEU A 168 2.79 3.20 -9.77
C LEU A 168 2.25 4.03 -10.93
N LEU A 169 1.65 5.19 -10.63
CA LEU A 169 1.12 6.08 -11.68
C LEU A 169 2.23 6.56 -12.63
N VAL A 170 3.40 6.93 -12.11
CA VAL A 170 4.55 7.35 -12.92
C VAL A 170 5.05 6.18 -13.78
N ASP A 171 5.20 5.00 -13.18
CA ASP A 171 5.69 3.81 -13.90
C ASP A 171 4.73 3.39 -15.03
N LEU A 172 3.42 3.46 -14.79
CA LEU A 172 2.41 3.22 -15.85
C LEU A 172 2.50 4.26 -16.96
N ALA A 173 2.69 5.54 -16.62
CA ALA A 173 2.82 6.62 -17.60
C ALA A 173 4.11 6.49 -18.44
N GLU A 174 5.16 5.91 -17.88
CA GLU A 174 6.43 5.63 -18.56
C GLU A 174 6.45 4.27 -19.29
N GLY A 175 5.34 3.53 -19.30
CA GLY A 175 5.23 2.23 -19.95
C GLY A 175 5.95 1.10 -19.21
N LYS A 176 6.23 1.26 -17.92
CA LYS A 176 6.90 0.28 -17.06
C LYS A 176 5.91 -0.63 -16.29
N GLY A 177 4.63 -0.58 -16.60
CA GLY A 177 3.58 -1.35 -15.92
C GLY A 177 3.82 -2.86 -15.91
N GLY A 178 4.50 -3.41 -16.92
CA GLY A 178 4.86 -4.82 -16.98
C GLY A 178 5.79 -5.35 -15.88
N ASN A 179 6.37 -4.49 -15.05
CA ASN A 179 7.25 -4.87 -13.93
C ASN A 179 6.46 -5.34 -12.68
N TYR A 180 5.14 -5.20 -12.69
CA TYR A 180 4.23 -5.55 -11.59
C TYR A 180 3.47 -6.87 -11.83
N ARG A 181 4.16 -7.87 -12.42
CA ARG A 181 3.57 -9.21 -12.70
C ARG A 181 4.40 -10.32 -12.09
#